data_33c502f3560dda66d9799107e10661a3
#
_entry.id   33c502f3560dda66d9799107e10661a3
#
_cell.length_a   1.000
_cell.length_b   1.000
_cell.length_c   1.000
_cell.angle_alpha   90.00
_cell.angle_beta   90.00
_cell.angle_gamma   90.00
#
_symmetry.space_group_name_H-M   'P 1'
#
loop_
_entity.id
_entity.type
_entity.pdbx_description
1 polymer ?
#
loop_
_entity_poly.entity_id
_entity_poly.type
_entity_poly.pdbx_seq_one_letter_code
_entity_poly.pdbx_strand_id
1 'polypeptide(L)'
;MQTPERDALPAAGPLAGIRVLELGQLIAGPFAAKTLADFGADVIKIEPPSGDPLRKWRLLRDGTSVWWEVQSRNKRSVCADLRTPEGQALVRRLAAEADVLIENFKPGTLEDWGLGWDELHALNPRLVMLRLSGYGQTGPYAHKPGFGILGEAMGGLRYLTGEPGRTPVRCGVSIGDSIAALHGVIGVLMALYHRDARGGTGQMVDVALYESVFNLMESLLPEYDAFGVVRERAGSALPGIAPSNAYRCRSGPDGRETYVLIGGNGDGIFRRLMTAIGRDDLAQDPELAHNDGRAHRAHELDAAIEAWTQQRSVDEVIQTLDATDVPVGKIYSVADIAHDPQYHARAMIVQTTDREGRPLKVPGVVPKLSATPGSLRHGAPRLGEHDDDVRHAAGWPCRGG
;
A
#
# COMPACT_ATOMS: atom_id res chain seq x y z
N MET A 1 -1.93 -42.84 21.85
CA MET A 1 -2.91 -42.22 20.94
C MET A 1 -2.10 -41.34 19.99
N GLN A 2 -1.85 -41.83 18.80
CA GLN A 2 -1.21 -41.04 17.73
C GLN A 2 -2.26 -40.07 17.15
N THR A 3 -1.96 -38.78 17.18
CA THR A 3 -2.71 -37.78 16.44
C THR A 3 -2.59 -38.10 14.95
N PRO A 4 -3.70 -38.14 14.18
CA PRO A 4 -3.59 -38.36 12.75
C PRO A 4 -2.83 -37.18 12.11
N GLU A 5 -1.79 -37.52 11.33
CA GLU A 5 -1.17 -36.58 10.40
C GLU A 5 -2.29 -35.97 9.53
N ARG A 6 -2.51 -34.67 9.67
CA ARG A 6 -3.30 -33.93 8.71
C ARG A 6 -2.49 -33.93 7.42
N ASP A 7 -2.98 -34.64 6.41
CA ASP A 7 -2.52 -34.50 5.04
C ASP A 7 -2.37 -33.01 4.73
N ALA A 8 -1.13 -32.59 4.46
CA ALA A 8 -0.82 -31.23 4.11
C ALA A 8 -1.54 -30.90 2.79
N LEU A 9 -2.67 -30.21 2.90
CA LEU A 9 -3.28 -29.58 1.73
C LEU A 9 -2.19 -28.76 1.02
N PRO A 10 -2.08 -28.84 -0.31
CA PRO A 10 -1.12 -28.01 -1.05
C PRO A 10 -1.34 -26.56 -0.64
N ALA A 11 -0.27 -25.76 -0.53
CA ALA A 11 -0.22 -24.42 0.06
C ALA A 11 -1.18 -23.43 -0.61
N ALA A 12 -2.48 -23.68 -0.45
CA ALA A 12 -3.55 -22.80 -0.79
C ALA A 12 -3.58 -21.74 0.30
N GLY A 13 -3.39 -20.47 -0.06
CA GLY A 13 -3.41 -19.36 0.90
C GLY A 13 -4.75 -19.29 1.67
N PRO A 14 -4.86 -18.43 2.68
CA PRO A 14 -6.03 -18.36 3.55
C PRO A 14 -7.33 -17.99 2.84
N LEU A 15 -7.23 -17.44 1.62
CA LEU A 15 -8.37 -17.08 0.77
C LEU A 15 -8.62 -18.09 -0.37
N ALA A 16 -8.07 -19.30 -0.28
CA ALA A 16 -8.36 -20.35 -1.24
C ALA A 16 -9.88 -20.61 -1.32
N GLY A 17 -10.41 -20.68 -2.55
CA GLY A 17 -11.84 -20.85 -2.80
C GLY A 17 -12.63 -19.54 -2.87
N ILE A 18 -12.08 -18.41 -2.45
CA ILE A 18 -12.70 -17.09 -2.64
C ILE A 18 -12.54 -16.65 -4.10
N ARG A 19 -13.66 -16.32 -4.73
CA ARG A 19 -13.78 -15.90 -6.14
C ARG A 19 -13.90 -14.38 -6.22
N VAL A 20 -12.96 -13.72 -6.88
CA VAL A 20 -12.91 -12.25 -6.97
C VAL A 20 -13.05 -11.81 -8.42
N LEU A 21 -14.05 -10.99 -8.71
CA LEU A 21 -14.26 -10.34 -9.99
C LEU A 21 -13.74 -8.90 -9.91
N GLU A 22 -12.67 -8.60 -10.63
CA GLU A 22 -12.06 -7.27 -10.65
C GLU A 22 -12.46 -6.53 -11.93
N LEU A 23 -13.20 -5.43 -11.79
CA LEU A 23 -13.52 -4.49 -12.85
C LEU A 23 -12.65 -3.23 -12.79
N GLY A 24 -11.94 -3.05 -11.67
CA GLY A 24 -11.12 -1.89 -11.37
C GLY A 24 -9.96 -1.71 -12.35
N GLN A 25 -9.51 -0.44 -12.49
CA GLN A 25 -8.42 -0.06 -13.38
C GLN A 25 -7.34 0.71 -12.62
N LEU A 26 -6.14 0.78 -13.21
CA LEU A 26 -4.97 1.50 -12.72
C LEU A 26 -4.44 0.97 -11.38
N ILE A 27 -4.80 1.59 -10.23
CA ILE A 27 -4.07 1.34 -8.98
C ILE A 27 -4.97 0.79 -7.88
N ALA A 28 -5.93 1.53 -7.37
CA ALA A 28 -6.62 1.19 -6.12
C ALA A 28 -7.35 -0.16 -6.18
N GLY A 29 -8.26 -0.37 -7.14
CA GLY A 29 -8.93 -1.66 -7.35
C GLY A 29 -7.95 -2.79 -7.65
N PRO A 30 -7.05 -2.63 -8.64
CA PRO A 30 -6.04 -3.62 -8.96
C PRO A 30 -5.11 -4.00 -7.80
N PHE A 31 -4.74 -3.04 -6.93
CA PHE A 31 -3.91 -3.34 -5.76
C PHE A 31 -4.69 -4.15 -4.71
N ALA A 32 -5.95 -3.83 -4.47
CA ALA A 32 -6.81 -4.61 -3.57
C ALA A 32 -6.98 -6.04 -4.08
N ALA A 33 -7.32 -6.22 -5.37
CA ALA A 33 -7.47 -7.53 -5.99
C ALA A 33 -6.17 -8.34 -5.99
N LYS A 34 -5.00 -7.69 -6.28
CA LYS A 34 -3.69 -8.33 -6.17
C LYS A 34 -3.43 -8.82 -4.75
N THR A 35 -3.76 -8.03 -3.75
CA THR A 35 -3.55 -8.40 -2.35
C THR A 35 -4.37 -9.65 -2.00
N LEU A 36 -5.64 -9.73 -2.39
CA LEU A 36 -6.45 -10.94 -2.21
C LEU A 36 -5.88 -12.13 -3.00
N ALA A 37 -5.44 -11.89 -4.24
CA ALA A 37 -4.81 -12.93 -5.07
C ALA A 37 -3.52 -13.49 -4.44
N ASP A 38 -2.67 -12.64 -3.90
CA ASP A 38 -1.42 -13.05 -3.24
C ASP A 38 -1.67 -13.98 -2.04
N PHE A 39 -2.86 -13.91 -1.42
CA PHE A 39 -3.29 -14.78 -0.33
C PHE A 39 -4.23 -15.93 -0.76
N GLY A 40 -4.32 -16.23 -2.05
CA GLY A 40 -4.94 -17.45 -2.53
C GLY A 40 -6.26 -17.27 -3.26
N ALA A 41 -6.87 -16.09 -3.23
CA ALA A 41 -8.11 -15.85 -3.97
C ALA A 41 -7.93 -16.10 -5.48
N ASP A 42 -9.00 -16.58 -6.11
CA ASP A 42 -9.08 -16.74 -7.56
C ASP A 42 -9.64 -15.47 -8.18
N VAL A 43 -8.77 -14.69 -8.83
CA VAL A 43 -9.09 -13.35 -9.34
C VAL A 43 -9.23 -13.38 -10.86
N ILE A 44 -10.41 -13.02 -11.37
CA ILE A 44 -10.65 -12.71 -12.78
C ILE A 44 -10.73 -11.18 -12.91
N LYS A 45 -9.81 -10.62 -13.70
CA LYS A 45 -9.81 -9.21 -14.07
C LYS A 45 -10.46 -9.02 -15.43
N ILE A 46 -11.50 -8.21 -15.49
CA ILE A 46 -12.12 -7.76 -16.73
C ILE A 46 -11.42 -6.49 -17.20
N GLU A 47 -10.95 -6.53 -18.43
CA GLU A 47 -10.28 -5.40 -19.07
C GLU A 47 -11.05 -4.93 -20.32
N PRO A 48 -11.06 -3.63 -20.62
CA PRO A 48 -11.57 -3.17 -21.92
C PRO A 48 -10.72 -3.75 -23.06
N PRO A 49 -11.20 -3.78 -24.31
CA PRO A 49 -10.42 -4.28 -25.46
C PRO A 49 -9.08 -3.57 -25.65
N SER A 50 -8.93 -2.33 -25.17
CA SER A 50 -7.66 -1.59 -25.17
C SER A 50 -6.68 -2.00 -24.06
N GLY A 51 -7.11 -2.84 -23.12
CA GLY A 51 -6.42 -3.19 -21.89
C GLY A 51 -6.55 -2.12 -20.81
N ASP A 52 -6.17 -2.50 -19.59
CA ASP A 52 -6.04 -1.56 -18.47
C ASP A 52 -4.99 -0.48 -18.82
N PRO A 53 -5.26 0.82 -18.61
CA PRO A 53 -4.30 1.89 -18.87
C PRO A 53 -2.94 1.68 -18.19
N LEU A 54 -2.88 0.98 -17.05
CA LEU A 54 -1.63 0.66 -16.36
C LEU A 54 -0.64 -0.12 -17.23
N ARG A 55 -1.12 -0.88 -18.22
CA ARG A 55 -0.26 -1.60 -19.18
C ARG A 55 0.69 -0.67 -19.95
N LYS A 56 0.41 0.63 -19.98
CA LYS A 56 1.16 1.66 -20.73
C LYS A 56 1.84 2.71 -19.83
N TRP A 57 1.83 2.52 -18.51
CA TRP A 57 2.37 3.52 -17.59
C TRP A 57 3.84 3.30 -17.27
N ARG A 58 4.60 4.40 -17.13
CA ARG A 58 6.02 4.47 -16.72
C ARG A 58 6.94 3.71 -17.68
N LEU A 59 7.80 2.85 -17.15
CA LEU A 59 8.80 2.11 -17.93
C LEU A 59 8.19 0.87 -18.55
N LEU A 60 8.35 0.76 -19.86
CA LEU A 60 7.82 -0.34 -20.64
C LEU A 60 8.95 -1.30 -21.04
N ARG A 61 8.68 -2.59 -20.92
CA ARG A 61 9.49 -3.67 -21.52
C ARG A 61 8.62 -4.30 -22.63
N ASP A 62 9.06 -4.21 -23.88
CA ASP A 62 8.31 -4.66 -25.06
C ASP A 62 6.84 -4.17 -25.08
N GLY A 63 6.68 -2.88 -24.83
CA GLY A 63 5.38 -2.21 -24.90
C GLY A 63 4.44 -2.47 -23.72
N THR A 64 4.88 -3.18 -22.67
CA THR A 64 4.09 -3.37 -21.44
C THR A 64 4.84 -2.85 -20.22
N SER A 65 4.10 -2.20 -19.34
CA SER A 65 4.61 -1.64 -18.10
C SER A 65 5.14 -2.72 -17.15
N VAL A 66 6.34 -2.53 -16.61
CA VAL A 66 6.85 -3.38 -15.52
C VAL A 66 6.02 -3.21 -14.23
N TRP A 67 5.25 -2.14 -14.11
CA TRP A 67 4.32 -1.97 -13.00
C TRP A 67 3.09 -2.88 -13.16
N TRP A 68 2.63 -3.11 -14.39
CA TRP A 68 1.61 -4.12 -14.69
C TRP A 68 2.02 -5.51 -14.18
N GLU A 69 3.27 -5.91 -14.40
CA GLU A 69 3.80 -7.20 -13.95
C GLU A 69 3.69 -7.38 -12.42
N VAL A 70 3.84 -6.31 -11.66
CA VAL A 70 3.66 -6.34 -10.20
C VAL A 70 2.18 -6.36 -9.81
N GLN A 71 1.36 -5.50 -10.47
CA GLN A 71 0.00 -5.22 -10.05
C GLN A 71 -1.00 -6.31 -10.46
N SER A 72 -0.67 -7.08 -11.50
CA SER A 72 -1.58 -8.07 -12.07
C SER A 72 -1.11 -9.52 -11.91
N ARG A 73 -0.05 -9.75 -11.15
CA ARG A 73 0.38 -11.11 -10.77
C ARG A 73 -0.76 -11.87 -10.08
N ASN A 74 -0.77 -13.18 -10.22
CA ASN A 74 -1.76 -14.09 -9.64
C ASN A 74 -3.20 -13.91 -10.16
N LYS A 75 -3.43 -13.12 -11.23
CA LYS A 75 -4.75 -12.85 -11.81
C LYS A 75 -4.92 -13.52 -13.16
N ARG A 76 -6.16 -13.73 -13.55
CA ARG A 76 -6.59 -14.11 -14.92
C ARG A 76 -7.15 -12.88 -15.61
N SER A 77 -6.79 -12.64 -16.88
CA SER A 77 -7.26 -11.50 -17.68
C SER A 77 -8.29 -11.95 -18.69
N VAL A 78 -9.40 -11.21 -18.75
CA VAL A 78 -10.50 -11.39 -19.72
C VAL A 78 -10.84 -10.04 -20.34
N CYS A 79 -10.92 -10.01 -21.66
CA CYS A 79 -11.34 -8.83 -22.40
C CYS A 79 -12.86 -8.73 -22.49
N ALA A 80 -13.44 -7.62 -22.00
CA ALA A 80 -14.84 -7.31 -22.28
C ALA A 80 -15.08 -5.79 -22.25
N ASP A 81 -15.88 -5.31 -23.20
CA ASP A 81 -16.36 -3.93 -23.20
C ASP A 81 -17.65 -3.84 -22.37
N LEU A 82 -17.57 -3.27 -21.17
CA LEU A 82 -18.69 -3.15 -20.25
C LEU A 82 -19.78 -2.16 -20.72
N ARG A 83 -19.53 -1.45 -21.79
CA ARG A 83 -20.54 -0.57 -22.45
C ARG A 83 -21.46 -1.37 -23.37
N THR A 84 -21.15 -2.65 -23.64
CA THR A 84 -21.94 -3.51 -24.52
C THR A 84 -22.79 -4.50 -23.71
N PRO A 85 -23.96 -4.91 -24.24
CA PRO A 85 -24.79 -5.91 -23.60
C PRO A 85 -24.06 -7.24 -23.34
N GLU A 86 -23.14 -7.64 -24.25
CA GLU A 86 -22.37 -8.87 -24.14
C GLU A 86 -21.39 -8.81 -22.97
N GLY A 87 -20.68 -7.68 -22.82
CA GLY A 87 -19.76 -7.45 -21.70
C GLY A 87 -20.49 -7.40 -20.36
N GLN A 88 -21.66 -6.75 -20.32
CA GLN A 88 -22.53 -6.69 -19.14
C GLN A 88 -23.07 -8.07 -18.77
N ALA A 89 -23.49 -8.86 -19.76
CA ALA A 89 -23.98 -10.23 -19.55
C ALA A 89 -22.88 -11.13 -18.98
N LEU A 90 -21.64 -11.00 -19.46
CA LEU A 90 -20.49 -11.73 -18.93
C LEU A 90 -20.26 -11.39 -17.45
N VAL A 91 -20.27 -10.09 -17.10
CA VAL A 91 -20.07 -9.65 -15.71
C VAL A 91 -21.19 -10.16 -14.81
N ARG A 92 -22.47 -10.08 -15.22
CA ARG A 92 -23.59 -10.62 -14.43
C ARG A 92 -23.45 -12.12 -14.20
N ARG A 93 -23.07 -12.88 -15.21
CA ARG A 93 -22.83 -14.33 -15.09
C ARG A 93 -21.74 -14.65 -14.08
N LEU A 94 -20.60 -13.93 -14.11
CA LEU A 94 -19.51 -14.13 -13.17
C LEU A 94 -19.87 -13.64 -11.75
N ALA A 95 -20.57 -12.51 -11.65
CA ALA A 95 -21.00 -11.95 -10.37
C ALA A 95 -21.99 -12.85 -9.62
N ALA A 96 -22.81 -13.62 -10.34
CA ALA A 96 -23.74 -14.60 -9.75
C ALA A 96 -23.02 -15.65 -8.88
N GLU A 97 -21.74 -15.92 -9.14
CA GLU A 97 -20.94 -16.91 -8.42
C GLU A 97 -19.71 -16.29 -7.70
N ALA A 98 -19.48 -14.99 -7.84
CA ALA A 98 -18.38 -14.31 -7.19
C ALA A 98 -18.65 -14.11 -5.69
N ASP A 99 -17.62 -14.24 -4.88
CA ASP A 99 -17.64 -13.84 -3.48
C ASP A 99 -17.43 -12.35 -3.31
N VAL A 100 -16.56 -11.78 -4.15
CA VAL A 100 -16.16 -10.37 -4.11
C VAL A 100 -16.18 -9.79 -5.51
N LEU A 101 -16.72 -8.59 -5.66
CA LEU A 101 -16.54 -7.75 -6.84
C LEU A 101 -15.81 -6.48 -6.42
N ILE A 102 -14.81 -6.05 -7.21
CA ILE A 102 -14.00 -4.85 -6.95
C ILE A 102 -14.09 -3.91 -8.15
N GLU A 103 -14.46 -2.66 -7.88
CA GLU A 103 -14.50 -1.60 -8.89
C GLU A 103 -13.92 -0.28 -8.35
N ASN A 104 -13.47 0.59 -9.24
CA ASN A 104 -13.03 1.94 -8.90
C ASN A 104 -13.40 2.95 -10.00
N PHE A 105 -14.57 2.80 -10.59
CA PHE A 105 -15.13 3.77 -11.51
C PHE A 105 -15.70 4.98 -10.76
N LYS A 106 -16.07 5.99 -11.52
CA LYS A 106 -16.85 7.10 -10.98
C LYS A 106 -18.22 6.59 -10.52
N PRO A 107 -18.71 6.99 -9.33
CA PRO A 107 -20.05 6.64 -8.88
C PRO A 107 -21.13 6.92 -9.94
N GLY A 108 -22.04 5.98 -10.10
CA GLY A 108 -23.07 5.97 -11.16
C GLY A 108 -22.71 5.22 -12.43
N THR A 109 -21.40 4.99 -12.69
CA THR A 109 -20.96 4.32 -13.93
C THR A 109 -21.47 2.87 -14.04
N LEU A 110 -21.39 2.11 -12.96
CA LEU A 110 -21.90 0.72 -12.97
C LEU A 110 -23.42 0.67 -13.00
N GLU A 111 -24.09 1.59 -12.34
CA GLU A 111 -25.52 1.78 -12.38
C GLU A 111 -26.00 2.03 -13.82
N ASP A 112 -25.35 2.93 -14.56
CA ASP A 112 -25.64 3.22 -15.97
C ASP A 112 -25.49 1.97 -16.87
N TRP A 113 -24.65 1.01 -16.48
CA TRP A 113 -24.46 -0.25 -17.18
C TRP A 113 -25.35 -1.39 -16.66
N GLY A 114 -26.22 -1.13 -15.67
CA GLY A 114 -27.02 -2.15 -15.00
C GLY A 114 -26.19 -3.20 -14.26
N LEU A 115 -25.05 -2.76 -13.73
CA LEU A 115 -24.10 -3.53 -12.93
C LEU A 115 -23.90 -2.90 -11.55
N GLY A 116 -24.83 -2.06 -11.11
CA GLY A 116 -24.82 -1.42 -9.82
C GLY A 116 -24.99 -2.39 -8.65
N TRP A 117 -24.87 -1.87 -7.44
CA TRP A 117 -24.99 -2.69 -6.23
C TRP A 117 -26.34 -3.41 -6.13
N ASP A 118 -27.42 -2.69 -6.33
CA ASP A 118 -28.78 -3.24 -6.14
C ASP A 118 -29.05 -4.39 -7.10
N GLU A 119 -28.67 -4.26 -8.38
CA GLU A 119 -28.85 -5.28 -9.39
C GLU A 119 -27.99 -6.52 -9.11
N LEU A 120 -26.73 -6.33 -8.78
CA LEU A 120 -25.81 -7.44 -8.54
C LEU A 120 -26.05 -8.13 -7.20
N HIS A 121 -26.47 -7.39 -6.17
CA HIS A 121 -26.85 -7.98 -4.89
C HIS A 121 -28.17 -8.75 -4.97
N ALA A 122 -29.14 -8.29 -5.75
CA ALA A 122 -30.35 -9.05 -6.04
C ALA A 122 -30.05 -10.36 -6.77
N LEU A 123 -29.07 -10.36 -7.67
CA LEU A 123 -28.60 -11.56 -8.38
C LEU A 123 -27.84 -12.52 -7.45
N ASN A 124 -26.99 -11.99 -6.58
CA ASN A 124 -26.16 -12.75 -5.64
C ASN A 124 -26.16 -12.07 -4.26
N PRO A 125 -27.09 -12.45 -3.36
CA PRO A 125 -27.15 -11.88 -2.01
C PRO A 125 -25.92 -12.15 -1.13
N ARG A 126 -25.01 -13.01 -1.57
CA ARG A 126 -23.74 -13.30 -0.89
C ARG A 126 -22.59 -12.41 -1.37
N LEU A 127 -22.79 -11.63 -2.42
CA LEU A 127 -21.75 -10.80 -3.02
C LEU A 127 -21.28 -9.71 -2.04
N VAL A 128 -19.97 -9.60 -1.85
CA VAL A 128 -19.32 -8.45 -1.23
C VAL A 128 -18.82 -7.53 -2.34
N MET A 129 -19.29 -6.29 -2.40
CA MET A 129 -18.89 -5.35 -3.45
C MET A 129 -18.02 -4.24 -2.90
N LEU A 130 -16.72 -4.24 -3.23
CA LEU A 130 -15.78 -3.17 -2.89
C LEU A 130 -15.83 -2.07 -3.96
N ARG A 131 -16.20 -0.88 -3.54
CA ARG A 131 -16.28 0.32 -4.38
C ARG A 131 -15.27 1.36 -3.90
N LEU A 132 -14.24 1.62 -4.70
CA LEU A 132 -13.19 2.59 -4.40
C LEU A 132 -13.39 3.83 -5.26
N SER A 133 -13.60 4.98 -4.66
CA SER A 133 -13.81 6.23 -5.41
C SER A 133 -13.12 7.42 -4.77
N GLY A 134 -13.03 8.54 -5.49
CA GLY A 134 -12.37 9.72 -4.98
C GLY A 134 -12.98 10.26 -3.68
N TYR A 135 -14.32 10.24 -3.62
CA TYR A 135 -15.08 10.92 -2.57
C TYR A 135 -16.16 10.07 -1.90
N GLY A 136 -16.22 8.77 -2.13
CA GLY A 136 -17.27 7.87 -1.66
C GLY A 136 -18.48 7.84 -2.59
N GLN A 137 -19.40 6.93 -2.31
CA GLN A 137 -20.63 6.73 -3.10
C GLN A 137 -21.72 7.76 -2.78
N THR A 138 -21.57 8.49 -1.66
CA THR A 138 -22.56 9.46 -1.16
C THR A 138 -21.92 10.82 -0.88
N GLY A 139 -22.76 11.80 -0.54
CA GLY A 139 -22.30 13.14 -0.17
C GLY A 139 -22.16 14.09 -1.37
N PRO A 140 -21.89 15.38 -1.11
CA PRO A 140 -21.96 16.44 -2.12
C PRO A 140 -20.88 16.33 -3.20
N TYR A 141 -19.83 15.54 -2.99
CA TYR A 141 -18.71 15.38 -3.94
C TYR A 141 -18.70 14.02 -4.65
N ALA A 142 -19.64 13.12 -4.37
CA ALA A 142 -19.67 11.77 -4.93
C ALA A 142 -19.51 11.74 -6.46
N HIS A 143 -20.14 12.68 -7.17
CA HIS A 143 -20.09 12.75 -8.64
C HIS A 143 -18.89 13.50 -9.21
N LYS A 144 -18.00 14.06 -8.35
CA LYS A 144 -16.79 14.73 -8.84
C LYS A 144 -15.76 13.71 -9.33
N PRO A 145 -14.99 14.03 -10.38
CA PRO A 145 -13.85 13.21 -10.76
C PRO A 145 -12.82 13.22 -9.63
N GLY A 146 -12.30 12.04 -9.26
CA GLY A 146 -11.32 11.86 -8.20
C GLY A 146 -10.24 10.88 -8.60
N PHE A 147 -8.98 11.19 -8.21
CA PHE A 147 -7.82 10.32 -8.33
C PHE A 147 -7.02 10.36 -7.01
N GLY A 148 -6.09 9.43 -6.82
CA GLY A 148 -5.27 9.32 -5.61
C GLY A 148 -4.62 10.63 -5.18
N ILE A 149 -4.17 11.46 -6.12
CA ILE A 149 -3.60 12.79 -5.84
C ILE A 149 -4.59 13.74 -5.12
N LEU A 150 -5.87 13.67 -5.45
CA LEU A 150 -6.91 14.48 -4.78
C LEU A 150 -7.26 13.90 -3.41
N GLY A 151 -7.22 12.57 -3.26
CA GLY A 151 -7.35 11.90 -1.96
C GLY A 151 -6.23 12.31 -0.99
N GLU A 152 -4.97 12.34 -1.46
CA GLU A 152 -3.83 12.84 -0.67
C GLU A 152 -3.99 14.31 -0.27
N ALA A 153 -4.51 15.16 -1.17
CA ALA A 153 -4.66 16.57 -0.91
C ALA A 153 -5.80 16.85 0.09
N MET A 154 -6.99 16.28 -0.14
CA MET A 154 -8.15 16.47 0.70
C MET A 154 -8.01 15.77 2.06
N GLY A 155 -7.34 14.62 2.10
CA GLY A 155 -7.08 13.87 3.34
C GLY A 155 -6.01 14.49 4.24
N GLY A 156 -5.34 15.57 3.83
CA GLY A 156 -4.37 16.31 4.66
C GLY A 156 -2.90 15.93 4.45
N LEU A 157 -2.60 14.74 3.93
CA LEU A 157 -1.21 14.28 3.77
C LEU A 157 -0.34 15.24 2.95
N ARG A 158 -0.90 15.76 1.84
CA ARG A 158 -0.18 16.68 0.97
C ARG A 158 0.16 18.01 1.66
N TYR A 159 -0.71 18.47 2.56
CA TYR A 159 -0.49 19.70 3.32
C TYR A 159 0.71 19.58 4.26
N LEU A 160 0.90 18.42 4.88
CA LEU A 160 1.97 18.16 5.84
C LEU A 160 3.32 17.77 5.21
N THR A 161 3.34 17.40 3.91
CA THR A 161 4.55 16.85 3.30
C THR A 161 5.36 17.94 2.60
N GLY A 162 6.60 18.13 3.02
CA GLY A 162 7.56 19.07 2.45
C GLY A 162 8.19 20.02 3.46
N GLU A 163 9.04 20.91 2.97
CA GLU A 163 9.72 21.92 3.76
C GLU A 163 8.80 23.10 4.11
N PRO A 164 8.96 23.71 5.30
CA PRO A 164 8.27 24.94 5.67
C PRO A 164 8.44 26.03 4.60
N GLY A 165 7.35 26.72 4.27
CA GLY A 165 7.38 27.83 3.30
C GLY A 165 7.64 27.42 1.83
N ARG A 166 7.74 26.12 1.53
CA ARG A 166 7.88 25.58 0.17
C ARG A 166 6.56 25.00 -0.33
N THR A 167 6.48 24.74 -1.64
CA THR A 167 5.35 24.02 -2.25
C THR A 167 5.21 22.64 -1.63
N PRO A 168 3.98 22.23 -1.21
CA PRO A 168 3.74 20.88 -0.74
C PRO A 168 4.19 19.82 -1.75
N VAL A 169 4.97 18.85 -1.30
CA VAL A 169 5.54 17.83 -2.17
C VAL A 169 4.75 16.52 -2.15
N ARG A 170 4.91 15.72 -3.18
CA ARG A 170 4.27 14.40 -3.30
C ARG A 170 5.18 13.31 -2.74
N CYS A 171 4.59 12.31 -2.06
CA CYS A 171 5.26 11.02 -1.95
C CYS A 171 5.55 10.48 -3.36
N GLY A 172 6.72 9.88 -3.56
CA GLY A 172 7.15 9.39 -4.87
C GLY A 172 6.34 8.23 -5.45
N VAL A 173 5.31 7.76 -4.73
CA VAL A 173 4.40 6.67 -5.09
C VAL A 173 2.94 7.07 -4.97
N SER A 174 2.01 6.26 -5.48
CA SER A 174 0.55 6.48 -5.37
C SER A 174 0.05 5.98 -4.01
N ILE A 175 0.45 6.68 -2.95
CA ILE A 175 0.20 6.25 -1.57
C ILE A 175 -1.29 6.32 -1.22
N GLY A 176 -2.02 7.33 -1.68
CA GLY A 176 -3.46 7.48 -1.42
C GLY A 176 -4.28 6.32 -1.98
N ASP A 177 -3.97 5.89 -3.22
CA ASP A 177 -4.60 4.72 -3.84
C ASP A 177 -4.27 3.44 -3.06
N SER A 178 -3.02 3.27 -2.64
CA SER A 178 -2.56 2.08 -1.94
C SER A 178 -3.17 1.95 -0.55
N ILE A 179 -3.29 3.07 0.19
CA ILE A 179 -3.94 3.10 1.51
C ILE A 179 -5.43 2.78 1.37
N ALA A 180 -6.13 3.37 0.41
CA ALA A 180 -7.53 3.08 0.15
C ALA A 180 -7.76 1.61 -0.22
N ALA A 181 -6.90 1.05 -1.06
CA ALA A 181 -6.94 -0.37 -1.40
C ALA A 181 -6.76 -1.27 -0.17
N LEU A 182 -5.85 -0.93 0.76
CA LEU A 182 -5.67 -1.69 2.01
C LEU A 182 -6.89 -1.59 2.92
N HIS A 183 -7.49 -0.39 3.09
CA HIS A 183 -8.78 -0.26 3.79
C HIS A 183 -9.88 -1.07 3.11
N GLY A 184 -9.91 -1.08 1.78
CA GLY A 184 -10.82 -1.91 1.01
C GLY A 184 -10.64 -3.40 1.28
N VAL A 185 -9.42 -3.91 1.30
CA VAL A 185 -9.12 -5.31 1.66
C VAL A 185 -9.56 -5.62 3.08
N ILE A 186 -9.28 -4.74 4.05
CA ILE A 186 -9.75 -4.90 5.44
C ILE A 186 -11.28 -4.98 5.47
N GLY A 187 -11.97 -4.06 4.78
CA GLY A 187 -13.44 -4.06 4.69
C GLY A 187 -14.00 -5.33 4.06
N VAL A 188 -13.39 -5.80 2.97
CA VAL A 188 -13.75 -7.06 2.30
C VAL A 188 -13.61 -8.25 3.26
N LEU A 189 -12.49 -8.36 3.98
CA LEU A 189 -12.27 -9.45 4.93
C LEU A 189 -13.27 -9.42 6.09
N MET A 190 -13.62 -8.23 6.61
CA MET A 190 -14.66 -8.07 7.62
C MET A 190 -16.04 -8.49 7.08
N ALA A 191 -16.37 -8.11 5.84
CA ALA A 191 -17.63 -8.47 5.20
C ALA A 191 -17.72 -9.97 4.93
N LEU A 192 -16.64 -10.60 4.47
CA LEU A 192 -16.58 -12.06 4.29
C LEU A 192 -16.72 -12.79 5.64
N TYR A 193 -16.04 -12.32 6.68
CA TYR A 193 -16.19 -12.88 8.03
C TYR A 193 -17.62 -12.76 8.56
N HIS A 194 -18.26 -11.58 8.38
CA HIS A 194 -19.66 -11.39 8.74
C HIS A 194 -20.58 -12.39 8.01
N ARG A 195 -20.37 -12.51 6.71
CA ARG A 195 -21.15 -13.42 5.86
C ARG A 195 -20.97 -14.89 6.24
N ASP A 196 -19.72 -15.35 6.36
CA ASP A 196 -19.41 -16.78 6.41
C ASP A 196 -19.35 -17.32 7.84
N ALA A 197 -18.92 -16.51 8.82
CA ALA A 197 -18.79 -16.94 10.21
C ALA A 197 -19.92 -16.46 11.12
N ARG A 198 -20.68 -15.43 10.71
CA ARG A 198 -21.74 -14.84 11.53
C ARG A 198 -23.15 -15.05 10.94
N GLY A 199 -23.25 -15.77 9.82
CA GLY A 199 -24.53 -16.07 9.16
C GLY A 199 -25.19 -14.85 8.50
N GLY A 200 -24.42 -13.83 8.16
CA GLY A 200 -24.88 -12.64 7.47
C GLY A 200 -25.02 -12.82 5.94
N THR A 201 -25.32 -11.73 5.26
CA THR A 201 -25.34 -11.63 3.79
C THR A 201 -24.09 -10.90 3.27
N GLY A 202 -23.95 -10.82 1.97
CA GLY A 202 -23.03 -9.90 1.31
C GLY A 202 -23.38 -8.45 1.60
N GLN A 203 -22.44 -7.55 1.38
CA GLN A 203 -22.64 -6.11 1.58
C GLN A 203 -21.72 -5.28 0.70
N MET A 204 -22.09 -4.02 0.50
CA MET A 204 -21.22 -3.04 -0.15
C MET A 204 -20.17 -2.51 0.85
N VAL A 205 -18.95 -2.39 0.39
CA VAL A 205 -17.82 -1.76 1.09
C VAL A 205 -17.47 -0.50 0.31
N ASP A 206 -17.89 0.65 0.81
CA ASP A 206 -17.61 1.97 0.21
C ASP A 206 -16.33 2.53 0.81
N VAL A 207 -15.36 2.88 -0.04
CA VAL A 207 -14.06 3.42 0.38
C VAL A 207 -13.72 4.67 -0.42
N ALA A 208 -13.73 5.81 0.24
CA ALA A 208 -13.24 7.04 -0.34
C ALA A 208 -11.72 7.19 -0.16
N LEU A 209 -11.03 7.63 -1.22
CA LEU A 209 -9.58 7.85 -1.19
C LEU A 209 -9.18 8.85 -0.11
N TYR A 210 -9.90 9.97 0.02
CA TYR A 210 -9.58 11.01 1.01
C TYR A 210 -9.83 10.56 2.45
N GLU A 211 -10.89 9.76 2.71
CA GLU A 211 -11.18 9.23 4.04
C GLU A 211 -10.10 8.28 4.51
N SER A 212 -9.63 7.44 3.60
CA SER A 212 -8.55 6.49 3.85
C SER A 212 -7.24 7.20 4.23
N VAL A 213 -6.93 8.30 3.56
CA VAL A 213 -5.77 9.14 3.90
C VAL A 213 -6.00 9.86 5.22
N PHE A 214 -7.17 10.51 5.40
CA PHE A 214 -7.51 11.26 6.61
C PHE A 214 -7.49 10.39 7.88
N ASN A 215 -7.92 9.14 7.77
CA ASN A 215 -7.89 8.18 8.89
C ASN A 215 -6.48 7.96 9.47
N LEU A 216 -5.42 8.24 8.70
CA LEU A 216 -4.02 8.09 9.12
C LEU A 216 -3.40 9.40 9.63
N MET A 217 -4.16 10.50 9.69
CA MET A 217 -3.64 11.82 10.05
C MET A 217 -3.51 12.05 11.56
N GLU A 218 -3.34 10.98 12.33
CA GLU A 218 -3.06 11.03 13.78
C GLU A 218 -3.99 11.97 14.55
N SER A 219 -3.42 12.92 15.29
CA SER A 219 -4.11 13.88 16.16
C SER A 219 -4.43 15.23 15.51
N LEU A 220 -4.29 15.39 14.19
CA LEU A 220 -4.49 16.68 13.51
C LEU A 220 -5.85 17.31 13.82
N LEU A 221 -6.93 16.54 13.70
CA LEU A 221 -8.27 17.05 13.97
C LEU A 221 -8.51 17.35 15.45
N PRO A 222 -8.17 16.47 16.41
CA PRO A 222 -8.23 16.79 17.83
C PRO A 222 -7.37 17.98 18.25
N GLU A 223 -6.18 18.17 17.69
CA GLU A 223 -5.33 19.35 17.95
C GLU A 223 -6.01 20.64 17.49
N TYR A 224 -6.60 20.63 16.31
CA TYR A 224 -7.34 21.78 15.80
C TYR A 224 -8.60 22.06 16.62
N ASP A 225 -9.39 21.04 16.94
CA ASP A 225 -10.63 21.18 17.69
C ASP A 225 -10.40 21.69 19.12
N ALA A 226 -9.41 21.12 19.82
CA ALA A 226 -9.15 21.45 21.23
C ALA A 226 -8.34 22.74 21.42
N PHE A 227 -7.43 23.08 20.49
CA PHE A 227 -6.45 24.14 20.68
C PHE A 227 -6.41 25.16 19.53
N GLY A 228 -7.15 24.96 18.45
CA GLY A 228 -7.09 25.82 17.25
C GLY A 228 -5.76 25.71 16.49
N VAL A 229 -4.96 24.68 16.76
CA VAL A 229 -3.63 24.49 16.17
C VAL A 229 -3.74 23.85 14.80
N VAL A 230 -3.20 24.50 13.79
CA VAL A 230 -2.98 23.92 12.47
C VAL A 230 -1.54 23.44 12.38
N ARG A 231 -1.36 22.10 12.30
CA ARG A 231 -0.03 21.51 12.16
C ARG A 231 0.51 21.83 10.75
N GLU A 232 1.69 22.43 10.69
CA GLU A 232 2.35 22.81 9.44
C GLU A 232 3.40 21.78 9.00
N ARG A 233 3.90 21.93 7.78
CA ARG A 233 5.05 21.14 7.28
C ARG A 233 6.29 21.38 8.13
N ALA A 234 7.01 20.31 8.42
CA ALA A 234 8.22 20.34 9.26
C ALA A 234 9.44 19.69 8.58
N GLY A 235 9.42 19.54 7.26
CA GLY A 235 10.52 18.86 6.55
C GLY A 235 10.61 17.39 6.93
N SER A 236 11.76 16.97 7.42
CA SER A 236 12.06 15.62 7.89
C SER A 236 11.83 15.42 9.39
N ALA A 237 11.54 16.49 10.15
CA ALA A 237 11.29 16.41 11.58
C ALA A 237 9.83 16.03 11.89
N LEU A 238 9.59 15.48 13.07
CA LEU A 238 8.27 15.29 13.64
C LEU A 238 8.01 16.40 14.69
N PRO A 239 7.06 17.31 14.45
CA PRO A 239 6.78 18.40 15.38
C PRO A 239 6.48 17.92 16.81
N GLY A 240 7.10 18.54 17.79
CA GLY A 240 6.92 18.22 19.21
C GLY A 240 7.65 16.96 19.70
N ILE A 241 8.40 16.28 18.85
CA ILE A 241 9.17 15.07 19.20
C ILE A 241 10.64 15.30 18.80
N ALA A 242 11.55 15.35 19.77
CA ALA A 242 12.95 15.70 19.51
C ALA A 242 13.96 14.86 20.34
N PRO A 243 15.14 14.55 19.73
CA PRO A 243 15.46 14.64 18.31
C PRO A 243 14.89 13.45 17.54
N SER A 244 14.28 13.72 16.37
CA SER A 244 13.84 12.71 15.42
C SER A 244 13.83 13.35 14.03
N ASN A 245 14.94 13.18 13.27
CA ASN A 245 15.15 13.93 12.04
C ASN A 245 16.08 13.19 11.06
N ALA A 246 16.22 13.73 9.84
CA ALA A 246 17.23 13.35 8.88
C ALA A 246 18.44 14.31 8.99
N TYR A 247 19.62 13.74 9.11
CA TYR A 247 20.86 14.52 9.27
C TYR A 247 21.80 14.27 8.10
N ARG A 248 22.42 15.34 7.61
CA ARG A 248 23.38 15.27 6.52
C ARG A 248 24.69 14.65 7.04
N CYS A 249 25.21 13.72 6.26
CA CYS A 249 26.54 13.14 6.47
C CYS A 249 27.57 13.74 5.52
N ARG A 250 28.85 13.37 5.70
CA ARG A 250 29.88 13.65 4.72
C ARG A 250 29.48 13.09 3.35
N SER A 251 29.60 13.93 2.32
CA SER A 251 29.23 13.54 0.96
C SER A 251 29.96 12.27 0.51
N GLY A 252 29.28 11.47 -0.29
CA GLY A 252 29.86 10.27 -0.88
C GLY A 252 31.03 10.57 -1.85
N PRO A 253 31.77 9.55 -2.29
CA PRO A 253 32.89 9.70 -3.23
C PRO A 253 32.47 10.33 -4.58
N ASP A 254 31.23 10.23 -4.96
CA ASP A 254 30.63 10.82 -6.16
C ASP A 254 30.16 12.27 -5.96
N GLY A 255 30.41 12.86 -4.79
CA GLY A 255 29.99 14.21 -4.42
C GLY A 255 28.52 14.36 -4.07
N ARG A 256 27.73 13.27 -4.06
CA ARG A 256 26.32 13.32 -3.68
C ARG A 256 26.16 13.52 -2.18
N GLU A 257 25.16 14.31 -1.83
CA GLU A 257 24.73 14.44 -0.45
C GLU A 257 24.14 13.11 0.05
N THR A 258 24.50 12.76 1.27
CA THR A 258 24.04 11.55 1.95
C THR A 258 23.43 11.90 3.29
N TYR A 259 22.42 11.14 3.70
CA TYR A 259 21.66 11.41 4.92
C TYR A 259 21.44 10.13 5.72
N VAL A 260 21.36 10.30 7.05
CA VAL A 260 20.87 9.27 7.98
C VAL A 260 19.62 9.75 8.70
N LEU A 261 18.74 8.82 9.07
CA LEU A 261 17.67 9.08 10.03
C LEU A 261 18.15 8.68 11.42
N ILE A 262 17.93 9.55 12.42
CA ILE A 262 18.23 9.26 13.82
C ILE A 262 17.00 9.51 14.66
N GLY A 263 16.54 8.48 15.39
CA GLY A 263 15.41 8.53 16.33
C GLY A 263 15.90 8.55 17.76
N GLY A 264 16.23 9.74 18.26
CA GLY A 264 16.80 9.96 19.62
C GLY A 264 15.80 10.43 20.68
N ASN A 265 14.50 10.31 20.42
CA ASN A 265 13.46 10.97 21.21
C ASN A 265 13.12 10.30 22.57
N GLY A 266 13.48 9.03 22.79
CA GLY A 266 13.31 8.39 24.11
C GLY A 266 14.36 8.88 25.11
N ASP A 267 13.96 9.14 26.38
CA ASP A 267 14.86 9.77 27.37
C ASP A 267 16.20 9.05 27.56
N GLY A 268 16.19 7.72 27.63
CA GLY A 268 17.40 6.91 27.70
C GLY A 268 18.19 6.91 26.38
N ILE A 269 17.49 6.91 25.25
CA ILE A 269 18.10 6.94 23.91
C ILE A 269 18.77 8.30 23.68
N PHE A 270 18.12 9.39 24.06
CA PHE A 270 18.66 10.75 23.97
C PHE A 270 19.99 10.87 24.70
N ARG A 271 20.07 10.41 25.94
CA ARG A 271 21.33 10.43 26.71
C ARG A 271 22.45 9.68 26.02
N ARG A 272 22.16 8.45 25.54
CA ARG A 272 23.15 7.65 24.80
C ARG A 272 23.59 8.34 23.50
N LEU A 273 22.65 8.94 22.76
CA LEU A 273 22.95 9.69 21.55
C LEU A 273 23.88 10.86 21.84
N MET A 274 23.55 11.70 22.82
CA MET A 274 24.40 12.88 23.18
C MET A 274 25.77 12.46 23.64
N THR A 275 25.87 11.43 24.47
CA THR A 275 27.19 10.89 24.88
C THR A 275 27.97 10.32 23.69
N ALA A 276 27.32 9.58 22.79
CA ALA A 276 27.96 8.98 21.60
C ALA A 276 28.53 10.03 20.64
N ILE A 277 27.89 11.20 20.55
CA ILE A 277 28.39 12.32 19.72
C ILE A 277 29.35 13.28 20.48
N GLY A 278 29.69 12.96 21.76
CA GLY A 278 30.61 13.76 22.58
C GLY A 278 29.99 15.03 23.16
N ARG A 279 28.68 15.06 23.35
CA ARG A 279 27.92 16.18 23.94
C ARG A 279 27.36 15.79 25.31
N ASP A 280 28.29 15.44 26.24
CA ASP A 280 27.94 15.11 27.62
C ASP A 280 27.27 16.28 28.36
N ASP A 281 27.54 17.51 27.96
CA ASP A 281 26.88 18.72 28.43
C ASP A 281 25.35 18.64 28.17
N LEU A 282 24.93 18.21 26.96
CA LEU A 282 23.50 18.03 26.64
C LEU A 282 22.93 16.75 27.24
N ALA A 283 23.77 15.70 27.35
CA ALA A 283 23.29 14.40 27.91
C ALA A 283 22.93 14.52 29.39
N GLN A 284 23.55 15.45 30.14
CA GLN A 284 23.42 15.66 31.58
C GLN A 284 22.54 16.87 31.91
N ASP A 285 22.06 17.61 30.92
CA ASP A 285 21.26 18.81 31.13
C ASP A 285 19.85 18.38 31.67
N PRO A 286 19.48 18.80 32.89
CA PRO A 286 18.18 18.42 33.46
C PRO A 286 16.97 18.96 32.69
N GLU A 287 17.12 20.07 31.95
CA GLU A 287 16.06 20.60 31.11
C GLU A 287 15.77 19.70 29.90
N LEU A 288 16.76 18.90 29.47
CA LEU A 288 16.65 17.96 28.35
C LEU A 288 16.30 16.53 28.79
N ALA A 289 16.07 16.31 30.09
CA ALA A 289 15.77 14.99 30.62
C ALA A 289 14.52 14.36 30.00
N HIS A 290 13.54 15.17 29.62
CA HIS A 290 12.26 14.76 29.02
C HIS A 290 11.99 15.45 27.69
N ASN A 291 11.09 14.87 26.90
CA ASN A 291 10.81 15.33 25.54
C ASN A 291 10.38 16.80 25.45
N ASP A 292 9.64 17.31 26.43
CA ASP A 292 9.14 18.70 26.41
C ASP A 292 10.28 19.70 26.32
N GLY A 293 11.30 19.55 27.17
CA GLY A 293 12.50 20.40 27.10
C GLY A 293 13.26 20.24 25.80
N ARG A 294 13.38 19.00 25.31
CA ARG A 294 14.04 18.73 24.03
C ARG A 294 13.30 19.35 22.85
N ALA A 295 11.97 19.28 22.85
CA ALA A 295 11.14 19.88 21.79
C ALA A 295 11.32 21.41 21.72
N HIS A 296 11.44 22.09 22.85
CA HIS A 296 11.73 23.52 22.91
C HIS A 296 13.13 23.88 22.37
N ARG A 297 14.10 22.98 22.51
CA ARG A 297 15.50 23.18 22.08
C ARG A 297 15.85 22.32 20.85
N ALA A 298 14.85 21.88 20.07
CA ALA A 298 15.03 20.97 18.93
C ALA A 298 16.11 21.46 17.93
N HIS A 299 16.10 22.74 17.58
CA HIS A 299 17.09 23.31 16.66
C HIS A 299 18.52 23.21 17.17
N GLU A 300 18.76 23.40 18.47
CA GLU A 300 20.06 23.25 19.08
C GLU A 300 20.55 21.81 19.04
N LEU A 301 19.66 20.89 19.36
CA LEU A 301 19.92 19.46 19.33
C LEU A 301 20.22 18.97 17.91
N ASP A 302 19.40 19.38 16.95
CA ASP A 302 19.59 19.05 15.54
C ASP A 302 20.91 19.60 15.01
N ALA A 303 21.26 20.85 15.34
CA ALA A 303 22.54 21.45 14.95
C ALA A 303 23.74 20.69 15.55
N ALA A 304 23.67 20.25 16.81
CA ALA A 304 24.72 19.47 17.45
C ALA A 304 24.90 18.10 16.78
N ILE A 305 23.79 17.41 16.47
CA ILE A 305 23.83 16.13 15.78
C ILE A 305 24.38 16.30 14.36
N GLU A 306 23.89 17.28 13.63
CA GLU A 306 24.32 17.51 12.25
C GLU A 306 25.79 17.88 12.15
N ALA A 307 26.31 18.71 13.06
CA ALA A 307 27.72 19.03 13.11
C ALA A 307 28.62 17.80 13.31
N TRP A 308 28.13 16.79 14.03
CA TRP A 308 28.80 15.51 14.22
C TRP A 308 28.68 14.58 13.01
N THR A 309 27.48 14.47 12.39
CA THR A 309 27.22 13.57 11.25
C THR A 309 27.92 14.06 9.97
N GLN A 310 28.00 15.37 9.73
CA GLN A 310 28.68 15.95 8.55
C GLN A 310 30.16 15.61 8.43
N GLN A 311 30.80 15.28 9.53
CA GLN A 311 32.22 14.88 9.56
C GLN A 311 32.41 13.38 9.25
N ARG A 312 31.34 12.60 9.12
CA ARG A 312 31.35 11.13 9.02
C ARG A 312 30.56 10.63 7.81
N SER A 313 30.97 9.50 7.29
CA SER A 313 30.16 8.78 6.31
C SER A 313 28.92 8.20 6.98
N VAL A 314 27.91 7.84 6.18
CA VAL A 314 26.69 7.16 6.65
C VAL A 314 27.04 5.90 7.44
N ASP A 315 27.98 5.10 6.94
CA ASP A 315 28.37 3.83 7.58
C ASP A 315 29.08 4.06 8.93
N GLU A 316 29.96 5.07 9.03
CA GLU A 316 30.59 5.46 10.30
C GLU A 316 29.56 5.92 11.34
N VAL A 317 28.56 6.69 10.93
CA VAL A 317 27.47 7.12 11.82
C VAL A 317 26.65 5.91 12.31
N ILE A 318 26.23 5.05 11.39
CA ILE A 318 25.44 3.86 11.72
C ILE A 318 26.21 2.95 12.68
N GLN A 319 27.47 2.63 12.37
CA GLN A 319 28.30 1.79 13.22
C GLN A 319 28.47 2.35 14.63
N THR A 320 28.64 3.67 14.76
CA THR A 320 28.82 4.32 16.07
C THR A 320 27.54 4.28 16.89
N LEU A 321 26.39 4.56 16.28
CA LEU A 321 25.12 4.67 16.98
C LEU A 321 24.49 3.29 17.27
N ASP A 322 24.63 2.33 16.37
CA ASP A 322 24.22 0.94 16.62
C ASP A 322 24.96 0.35 17.83
N ALA A 323 26.26 0.63 17.98
CA ALA A 323 27.06 0.17 19.12
C ALA A 323 26.58 0.73 20.47
N THR A 324 25.75 1.77 20.46
CA THR A 324 25.17 2.43 21.65
C THR A 324 23.65 2.26 21.76
N ASP A 325 23.05 1.35 20.99
CA ASP A 325 21.59 1.12 20.95
C ASP A 325 20.78 2.40 20.67
N VAL A 326 21.27 3.26 19.79
CA VAL A 326 20.55 4.44 19.29
C VAL A 326 19.93 4.11 17.93
N PRO A 327 18.62 4.22 17.75
CA PRO A 327 17.97 3.97 16.46
C PRO A 327 18.53 4.90 15.38
N VAL A 328 19.14 4.31 14.38
CA VAL A 328 19.74 4.99 13.24
C VAL A 328 19.51 4.18 11.96
N GLY A 329 19.39 4.85 10.84
CA GLY A 329 19.20 4.15 9.57
C GLY A 329 19.56 5.01 8.36
N LYS A 330 20.05 4.36 7.31
CA LYS A 330 20.25 4.94 5.99
C LYS A 330 18.90 5.16 5.30
N ILE A 331 18.78 6.24 4.54
CA ILE A 331 17.64 6.41 3.60
C ILE A 331 17.94 5.59 2.35
N TYR A 332 17.21 4.49 2.18
CA TYR A 332 17.46 3.53 1.10
C TYR A 332 16.92 3.98 -0.24
N SER A 333 17.74 3.88 -1.27
CA SER A 333 17.29 3.80 -2.66
C SER A 333 16.86 2.38 -3.02
N VAL A 334 16.20 2.21 -4.18
CA VAL A 334 15.86 0.86 -4.67
C VAL A 334 17.12 0.02 -4.95
N ALA A 335 18.26 0.64 -5.28
CA ALA A 335 19.52 -0.05 -5.43
C ALA A 335 20.05 -0.60 -4.11
N ASP A 336 19.90 0.15 -3.01
CA ASP A 336 20.23 -0.31 -1.66
C ASP A 336 19.33 -1.49 -1.27
N ILE A 337 18.02 -1.35 -1.44
CA ILE A 337 17.02 -2.40 -1.17
C ILE A 337 17.36 -3.69 -1.91
N ALA A 338 17.75 -3.59 -3.19
CA ALA A 338 18.03 -4.76 -4.04
C ALA A 338 19.21 -5.61 -3.56
N HIS A 339 20.10 -5.07 -2.72
CA HIS A 339 21.29 -5.74 -2.22
C HIS A 339 21.28 -5.95 -0.68
N ASP A 340 20.27 -5.43 0.00
CA ASP A 340 20.20 -5.49 1.46
C ASP A 340 19.89 -6.92 1.95
N PRO A 341 20.70 -7.48 2.89
CA PRO A 341 20.54 -8.83 3.37
C PRO A 341 19.22 -9.08 4.12
N GLN A 342 18.66 -8.06 4.79
CA GLN A 342 17.39 -8.19 5.50
C GLN A 342 16.22 -8.39 4.52
N TYR A 343 16.21 -7.69 3.38
CA TYR A 343 15.21 -7.88 2.34
C TYR A 343 15.27 -9.29 1.74
N HIS A 344 16.48 -9.82 1.54
CA HIS A 344 16.69 -11.19 1.05
C HIS A 344 16.28 -12.22 2.10
N ALA A 345 16.74 -12.09 3.34
CA ALA A 345 16.42 -13.01 4.44
C ALA A 345 14.90 -13.09 4.71
N ARG A 346 14.18 -11.98 4.51
CA ARG A 346 12.73 -11.94 4.66
C ARG A 346 11.95 -12.22 3.37
N ALA A 347 12.60 -12.68 2.32
CA ALA A 347 11.99 -12.94 1.02
C ALA A 347 11.11 -11.77 0.53
N MET A 348 11.62 -10.54 0.68
CA MET A 348 10.95 -9.34 0.18
C MET A 348 11.33 -8.99 -1.25
N ILE A 349 12.31 -9.69 -1.81
CA ILE A 349 12.67 -9.65 -3.22
C ILE A 349 12.46 -11.04 -3.79
N VAL A 350 11.46 -11.19 -4.64
CA VAL A 350 11.06 -12.47 -5.24
C VAL A 350 11.39 -12.44 -6.73
N GLN A 351 11.97 -13.52 -7.22
CA GLN A 351 12.18 -13.73 -8.65
C GLN A 351 10.92 -14.30 -9.27
N THR A 352 10.44 -13.64 -10.32
CA THR A 352 9.37 -14.13 -11.21
C THR A 352 9.83 -14.03 -12.66
N THR A 353 8.94 -14.34 -13.58
CA THR A 353 9.14 -14.05 -14.99
C THR A 353 8.09 -13.04 -15.48
N ASP A 354 8.49 -12.20 -16.44
CA ASP A 354 7.52 -11.42 -17.18
C ASP A 354 6.75 -12.35 -18.18
N ARG A 355 5.77 -11.80 -18.85
CA ARG A 355 4.95 -12.53 -19.83
C ARG A 355 5.72 -13.14 -21.00
N GLU A 356 6.98 -12.73 -21.23
CA GLU A 356 7.89 -13.29 -22.23
C GLU A 356 8.86 -14.31 -21.63
N GLY A 357 8.65 -14.70 -20.36
CA GLY A 357 9.47 -15.69 -19.66
C GLY A 357 10.81 -15.14 -19.14
N ARG A 358 11.06 -13.84 -19.22
CA ARG A 358 12.33 -13.24 -18.78
C ARG A 358 12.32 -12.95 -17.29
N PRO A 359 13.44 -13.13 -16.60
CA PRO A 359 13.55 -12.86 -15.17
C PRO A 359 13.15 -11.42 -14.78
N LEU A 360 12.35 -11.29 -13.74
CA LEU A 360 11.96 -10.03 -13.16
C LEU A 360 11.91 -10.16 -11.63
N LYS A 361 12.58 -9.25 -10.91
CA LYS A 361 12.46 -9.15 -9.46
C LYS A 361 11.28 -8.27 -9.10
N VAL A 362 10.46 -8.73 -8.17
CA VAL A 362 9.26 -8.03 -7.68
C VAL A 362 9.21 -8.05 -6.15
N PRO A 363 8.47 -7.11 -5.52
CA PRO A 363 8.27 -7.16 -4.08
C PRO A 363 7.57 -8.44 -3.64
N GLY A 364 8.03 -9.03 -2.54
CA GLY A 364 7.42 -10.17 -1.88
C GLY A 364 6.03 -9.87 -1.32
N VAL A 365 5.37 -10.89 -0.77
CA VAL A 365 4.04 -10.77 -0.19
C VAL A 365 4.12 -10.38 1.28
N VAL A 366 3.28 -9.45 1.68
CA VAL A 366 3.08 -9.03 3.08
C VAL A 366 1.59 -8.96 3.40
N PRO A 367 1.20 -9.25 4.68
CA PRO A 367 2.02 -9.71 5.82
C PRO A 367 2.50 -11.16 5.69
N LYS A 368 3.40 -11.57 6.58
CA LYS A 368 3.88 -12.96 6.65
C LYS A 368 3.00 -13.76 7.63
N LEU A 369 2.13 -14.61 7.11
CA LEU A 369 1.31 -15.51 7.93
C LEU A 369 2.08 -16.82 8.19
N SER A 370 2.16 -17.26 9.44
CA SER A 370 2.99 -18.41 9.83
C SER A 370 2.44 -19.74 9.33
N ALA A 371 1.12 -19.89 9.25
CA ALA A 371 0.47 -21.14 8.84
C ALA A 371 0.02 -21.15 7.38
N THR A 372 -0.37 -19.99 6.85
CA THR A 372 -0.95 -19.83 5.49
C THR A 372 -0.29 -18.67 4.76
N PRO A 373 1.02 -18.74 4.47
CA PRO A 373 1.75 -17.63 3.85
C PRO A 373 1.19 -17.29 2.47
N GLY A 374 1.18 -16.01 2.16
CA GLY A 374 0.90 -15.56 0.80
C GLY A 374 2.01 -15.96 -0.17
N SER A 375 1.68 -16.11 -1.44
CA SER A 375 2.61 -16.58 -2.47
C SER A 375 2.42 -15.89 -3.82
N LEU A 376 3.49 -15.83 -4.59
CA LEU A 376 3.46 -15.51 -6.00
C LEU A 376 3.39 -16.83 -6.78
N ARG A 377 2.21 -17.13 -7.35
CA ARG A 377 1.94 -18.39 -8.05
C ARG A 377 2.26 -18.31 -9.54
N HIS A 378 1.97 -17.16 -10.15
CA HIS A 378 2.31 -16.87 -11.55
C HIS A 378 2.45 -15.36 -11.79
N GLY A 379 3.13 -14.98 -12.87
CA GLY A 379 3.27 -13.60 -13.32
C GLY A 379 1.96 -12.97 -13.80
N ALA A 380 2.05 -11.74 -14.29
CA ALA A 380 0.89 -11.02 -14.83
C ALA A 380 0.45 -11.61 -16.19
N PRO A 381 -0.86 -11.68 -16.46
CA PRO A 381 -1.38 -12.25 -17.70
C PRO A 381 -1.23 -11.29 -18.89
N ARG A 382 -1.22 -11.87 -20.10
CA ARG A 382 -1.45 -11.12 -21.33
C ARG A 382 -2.90 -10.61 -21.36
N LEU A 383 -3.17 -9.62 -22.19
CA LEU A 383 -4.53 -9.12 -22.42
C LEU A 383 -5.39 -10.22 -23.03
N GLY A 384 -6.51 -10.55 -22.36
CA GLY A 384 -7.45 -11.58 -22.81
C GLY A 384 -6.90 -13.01 -22.78
N GLU A 385 -5.80 -13.26 -22.06
CA GLU A 385 -5.15 -14.58 -22.02
C GLU A 385 -6.09 -15.72 -21.62
N HIS A 386 -7.14 -15.40 -20.87
CA HIS A 386 -8.09 -16.38 -20.34
C HIS A 386 -9.51 -16.21 -20.93
N ASP A 387 -9.62 -15.54 -22.08
CA ASP A 387 -10.92 -15.27 -22.74
C ASP A 387 -11.70 -16.56 -23.03
N ASP A 388 -11.05 -17.53 -23.66
CA ASP A 388 -11.70 -18.79 -24.07
C ASP A 388 -12.16 -19.59 -22.85
N ASP A 389 -11.30 -19.76 -21.87
CA ASP A 389 -11.61 -20.53 -20.65
C ASP A 389 -12.79 -19.94 -19.88
N VAL A 390 -12.82 -18.60 -19.75
CA VAL A 390 -13.83 -17.91 -18.98
C VAL A 390 -15.15 -17.77 -19.75
N ARG A 391 -15.10 -17.50 -21.06
CA ARG A 391 -16.31 -17.30 -21.87
C ARG A 391 -17.10 -18.58 -22.09
N HIS A 392 -16.41 -19.71 -22.27
CA HIS A 392 -17.03 -20.99 -22.55
C HIS A 392 -17.42 -21.79 -21.30
N ALA A 393 -16.99 -21.37 -20.11
CA ALA A 393 -17.41 -22.01 -18.88
C ALA A 393 -18.89 -21.74 -18.59
N ALA A 394 -19.62 -22.77 -18.15
CA ALA A 394 -21.05 -22.67 -17.80
C ALA A 394 -21.29 -21.81 -16.53
N GLY A 395 -20.26 -21.68 -15.68
CA GLY A 395 -20.27 -20.90 -14.44
C GLY A 395 -18.93 -20.24 -14.20
N TRP A 396 -18.48 -20.17 -12.93
CA TRP A 396 -17.14 -19.73 -12.60
C TRP A 396 -16.12 -20.76 -13.08
N PRO A 397 -15.19 -20.38 -13.98
CA PRO A 397 -14.28 -21.35 -14.57
C PRO A 397 -13.32 -21.91 -13.54
N CYS A 398 -13.22 -23.23 -13.45
CA CYS A 398 -12.16 -23.86 -12.66
C CYS A 398 -10.80 -23.53 -13.27
N ARG A 399 -9.77 -23.38 -12.44
CA ARG A 399 -8.38 -23.33 -12.94
C ARG A 399 -8.09 -24.70 -13.54
N GLY A 400 -7.71 -24.73 -14.79
CA GLY A 400 -7.07 -25.91 -15.39
C GLY A 400 -5.88 -26.30 -14.50
N GLY A 401 -5.77 -27.59 -14.16
CA GLY A 401 -4.69 -28.14 -13.34
C GLY A 401 -3.33 -28.04 -14.01
#